data_d10b4e941834d0ca5c68217776e7040b
#
_entry.id   d10b4e941834d0ca5c68217776e7040b
#
_cell.length_a   1.000
_cell.length_b   1.000
_cell.length_c   1.000
_cell.angle_alpha   90.00
_cell.angle_beta   90.00
_cell.angle_gamma   90.00
#
_symmetry.space_group_name_H-M   'P 1'
#
loop_
_entity.id
_entity.type
_entity.pdbx_description
1 polymer ?
#
loop_
_entity_poly.entity_id
_entity_poly.type
_entity_poly.pdbx_seq_one_letter_code
_entity_poly.pdbx_strand_id
1 'polypeptide(L)'
;MKTAKSKNFQILSIFLAGIFLATPWVQAQTSIETNQAGVNARIDVLGSQFQPQASLGSSQSRLVVYRTAGADSLPGATGVFVQGEYHTSLVPGGYSTLCLSPGNVEVGARQFRVGRNAKDSQDTLTALQLPGSQTQYLAVTEESGRPVLRPVPAAQALQDLRNTRLQIHTVSRVTRAQNCVAGAPAVAVAPPAAPQQFSLSGDTLFAFNKSDRGGLTSGGLASLDNLMSRIRNEYSRIDRVHVVGHADPLGSAAANE
;
A
#
# COMPACT_ATOMS: atom_id res chain seq x y z
N MET A 1 45.33 39.54 57.58
CA MET A 1 46.42 38.60 57.88
C MET A 1 46.00 37.18 57.68
N LYS A 2 46.74 36.46 56.91
CA LYS A 2 46.89 35.02 56.60
C LYS A 2 46.55 34.67 55.19
N THR A 3 47.57 34.59 54.41
CA THR A 3 47.77 34.02 53.09
C THR A 3 47.48 32.51 53.07
N ALA A 4 46.82 32.00 52.04
CA ALA A 4 46.81 30.58 51.71
C ALA A 4 47.13 30.38 50.20
N LYS A 5 48.14 29.55 49.98
CA LYS A 5 48.84 29.23 48.72
C LYS A 5 47.97 28.51 47.73
N SER A 6 48.06 28.98 46.45
CA SER A 6 47.71 28.27 45.25
C SER A 6 48.54 27.03 45.07
N LYS A 7 47.92 25.87 44.77
CA LYS A 7 48.59 24.69 44.20
C LYS A 7 48.07 24.49 42.80
N ASN A 8 48.96 24.74 41.84
CA ASN A 8 48.75 24.38 40.44
C ASN A 8 48.68 22.84 40.30
N PHE A 9 47.59 22.35 39.73
CA PHE A 9 47.47 20.98 39.30
C PHE A 9 47.42 20.98 37.77
N GLN A 10 48.49 20.49 37.13
CA GLN A 10 48.55 20.24 35.68
C GLN A 10 47.72 19.01 35.39
N ILE A 11 46.69 19.16 34.57
CA ILE A 11 45.92 18.01 34.04
C ILE A 11 46.47 17.69 32.66
N LEU A 12 47.06 16.49 32.59
CA LEU A 12 47.56 15.83 31.40
C LEU A 12 46.37 15.43 30.52
N SER A 13 46.21 16.05 29.34
CA SER A 13 45.15 15.68 28.36
C SER A 13 45.55 14.40 27.64
N ILE A 14 44.88 13.32 27.95
CA ILE A 14 44.91 12.08 27.17
C ILE A 14 43.79 12.12 26.14
N PHE A 15 44.14 12.26 24.86
CA PHE A 15 43.23 12.06 23.74
C PHE A 15 42.91 10.58 23.61
N LEU A 16 41.72 10.16 24.05
CA LEU A 16 41.16 8.86 23.70
C LEU A 16 40.33 9.03 22.41
N ALA A 17 40.80 8.37 21.35
CA ALA A 17 40.04 8.23 20.12
C ALA A 17 38.77 7.40 20.39
N GLY A 18 37.61 8.06 20.48
CA GLY A 18 36.34 7.41 20.66
C GLY A 18 35.86 6.73 19.38
N ILE A 19 35.84 5.43 19.39
CA ILE A 19 35.13 4.63 18.37
C ILE A 19 33.64 4.90 18.56
N PHE A 20 33.02 5.62 17.61
CA PHE A 20 31.56 5.76 17.54
C PHE A 20 30.95 4.41 17.17
N LEU A 21 30.58 3.63 18.16
CA LEU A 21 29.65 2.52 17.97
C LEU A 21 28.27 3.12 17.79
N ALA A 22 27.73 3.01 16.58
CA ALA A 22 26.34 3.34 16.30
C ALA A 22 25.43 2.44 17.13
N THR A 23 24.88 2.99 18.20
CA THR A 23 23.85 2.30 19.00
C THR A 23 22.57 2.22 18.18
N PRO A 24 22.00 1.02 18.00
CA PRO A 24 20.66 0.92 17.37
C PRO A 24 19.66 1.66 18.26
N TRP A 25 18.82 2.45 17.63
CA TRP A 25 17.73 3.15 18.29
C TRP A 25 16.78 2.11 18.91
N VAL A 26 16.85 1.94 20.20
CA VAL A 26 15.88 1.17 20.95
C VAL A 26 14.59 2.00 20.99
N GLN A 27 13.62 1.60 20.17
CA GLN A 27 12.30 2.23 20.20
C GLN A 27 11.64 1.92 21.55
N ALA A 28 11.19 2.96 22.22
CA ALA A 28 10.48 2.84 23.49
C ALA A 28 9.22 1.99 23.31
N GLN A 29 9.18 0.84 23.97
CA GLN A 29 7.99 0.01 24.05
C GLN A 29 7.01 0.67 25.02
N THR A 30 5.81 0.96 24.55
CA THR A 30 4.74 1.44 25.45
C THR A 30 4.23 0.26 26.26
N SER A 31 4.62 0.20 27.53
CA SER A 31 4.15 -0.80 28.49
C SER A 31 3.18 -0.15 29.44
N ILE A 32 2.11 -0.85 29.76
CA ILE A 32 1.17 -0.47 30.83
C ILE A 32 1.61 -1.20 32.09
N GLU A 33 2.07 -0.45 33.09
CA GLU A 33 2.35 -1.00 34.39
C GLU A 33 1.05 -1.07 35.19
N THR A 34 0.60 -2.27 35.51
CA THR A 34 -0.50 -2.49 36.45
C THR A 34 0.08 -2.79 37.83
N ASN A 35 0.04 -1.79 38.75
CA ASN A 35 0.39 -1.98 40.14
C ASN A 35 -0.75 -2.67 40.88
N GLN A 36 -0.70 -3.99 40.99
CA GLN A 36 -1.41 -4.72 42.03
C GLN A 36 -0.39 -5.43 42.94
N ALA A 37 -0.48 -5.14 44.21
CA ALA A 37 0.19 -5.79 45.35
C ALA A 37 1.27 -6.84 45.02
N GLY A 38 2.50 -6.42 44.78
CA GLY A 38 3.67 -7.27 44.83
C GLY A 38 4.07 -8.01 43.55
N VAL A 39 3.34 -7.87 42.45
CA VAL A 39 3.72 -8.44 41.13
C VAL A 39 3.75 -7.34 40.09
N ASN A 40 4.94 -6.86 39.74
CA ASN A 40 5.15 -5.96 38.61
C ASN A 40 5.08 -6.77 37.30
N ALA A 41 3.87 -7.02 36.84
CA ALA A 41 3.68 -7.61 35.52
C ALA A 41 3.74 -6.50 34.48
N ARG A 42 4.76 -6.53 33.61
CA ARG A 42 4.85 -5.68 32.45
C ARG A 42 4.11 -6.35 31.29
N ILE A 43 3.07 -5.72 30.77
CA ILE A 43 2.32 -6.23 29.63
C ILE A 43 2.75 -5.44 28.40
N ASP A 44 3.40 -6.12 27.45
CA ASP A 44 3.66 -5.54 26.15
C ASP A 44 2.37 -5.55 25.32
N VAL A 45 1.87 -4.36 24.99
CA VAL A 45 0.62 -4.19 24.24
C VAL A 45 0.84 -4.10 22.73
N LEU A 46 2.06 -3.80 22.28
CA LEU A 46 2.45 -3.64 20.89
C LEU A 46 3.55 -4.63 20.50
N GLY A 47 3.31 -5.36 19.43
CA GLY A 47 4.22 -6.34 18.85
C GLY A 47 5.15 -5.77 17.75
N SER A 48 5.26 -6.47 16.64
CA SER A 48 6.12 -6.10 15.52
C SER A 48 5.63 -4.85 14.79
N GLN A 49 6.57 -4.13 14.17
CA GLN A 49 6.26 -3.00 13.29
C GLN A 49 5.49 -3.48 12.06
N PHE A 50 4.64 -2.60 11.52
CA PHE A 50 3.88 -2.92 10.31
C PHE A 50 4.80 -3.27 9.15
N GLN A 51 4.44 -4.33 8.46
CA GLN A 51 5.03 -4.73 7.19
C GLN A 51 3.93 -4.88 6.15
N PRO A 52 4.14 -4.42 4.91
CA PRO A 52 3.21 -4.68 3.82
C PRO A 52 2.97 -6.18 3.68
N GLN A 53 1.70 -6.56 3.57
CA GLN A 53 1.30 -7.97 3.56
C GLN A 53 1.04 -8.44 2.12
N ALA A 54 1.25 -9.73 1.87
CA ALA A 54 0.99 -10.34 0.57
C ALA A 54 -0.47 -10.15 0.11
N SER A 55 -0.68 -10.18 -1.20
CA SER A 55 -2.02 -10.18 -1.80
C SER A 55 -2.86 -11.34 -1.29
N LEU A 56 -4.18 -11.16 -1.28
CA LEU A 56 -5.14 -12.18 -0.88
C LEU A 56 -5.73 -12.91 -2.09
N GLY A 57 -6.28 -14.10 -1.83
CA GLY A 57 -7.16 -14.76 -2.79
C GLY A 57 -8.47 -14.00 -3.00
N SER A 58 -9.17 -14.27 -4.10
CA SER A 58 -10.41 -13.57 -4.47
C SER A 58 -11.58 -13.78 -3.49
N SER A 59 -11.53 -14.82 -2.70
CA SER A 59 -12.54 -15.15 -1.68
C SER A 59 -12.39 -14.37 -0.38
N GLN A 60 -11.34 -13.57 -0.25
CA GLN A 60 -11.05 -12.84 0.98
C GLN A 60 -10.77 -11.36 0.71
N SER A 61 -11.09 -10.54 1.71
CA SER A 61 -10.70 -9.14 1.84
C SER A 61 -9.97 -8.95 3.16
N ARG A 62 -8.97 -8.11 3.18
CA ARG A 62 -8.27 -7.72 4.41
C ARG A 62 -8.76 -6.36 4.87
N LEU A 63 -9.10 -6.27 6.13
CA LEU A 63 -9.35 -5.02 6.82
C LEU A 63 -8.15 -4.73 7.72
N VAL A 64 -7.53 -3.58 7.54
CA VAL A 64 -6.47 -3.06 8.43
C VAL A 64 -7.03 -1.86 9.15
N VAL A 65 -7.09 -1.91 10.48
CA VAL A 65 -7.49 -0.80 11.32
C VAL A 65 -6.27 -0.29 12.07
N TYR A 66 -6.07 1.02 12.13
CA TYR A 66 -4.88 1.58 12.76
C TYR A 66 -5.16 2.93 13.42
N ARG A 67 -4.32 3.25 14.38
CA ARG A 67 -4.30 4.52 15.09
C ARG A 67 -2.88 5.05 15.13
N THR A 68 -2.65 6.20 14.54
CA THR A 68 -1.33 6.84 14.58
C THR A 68 -1.00 7.34 15.98
N ALA A 69 0.28 7.43 16.30
CA ALA A 69 0.75 8.09 17.52
C ALA A 69 0.84 9.59 17.24
N GLY A 70 -0.11 10.38 17.72
CA GLY A 70 -0.13 11.84 17.57
C GLY A 70 -0.35 12.54 18.90
N ALA A 71 0.08 13.79 19.00
CA ALA A 71 -0.09 14.62 20.22
C ALA A 71 -1.57 14.84 20.57
N ASP A 72 -2.45 14.80 19.56
CA ASP A 72 -3.89 15.07 19.71
C ASP A 72 -4.73 13.79 19.81
N SER A 73 -4.11 12.63 20.02
CA SER A 73 -4.86 11.39 20.11
C SER A 73 -5.61 11.30 21.46
N LEU A 74 -6.88 10.85 21.38
CA LEU A 74 -7.69 10.56 22.56
C LEU A 74 -6.93 9.69 23.56
N PRO A 75 -6.98 10.00 24.88
CA PRO A 75 -6.34 9.17 25.90
C PRO A 75 -7.00 7.80 25.98
N GLY A 76 -6.23 6.76 26.26
CA GLY A 76 -6.70 5.38 26.38
C GLY A 76 -6.76 4.64 25.05
N ALA A 77 -7.54 3.58 24.99
CA ALA A 77 -7.66 2.72 23.82
C ALA A 77 -8.98 2.95 23.06
N THR A 78 -8.95 2.77 21.76
CA THR A 78 -10.15 2.74 20.92
C THR A 78 -10.55 1.30 20.65
N GLY A 79 -11.69 0.87 21.19
CA GLY A 79 -12.31 -0.41 20.83
C GLY A 79 -12.80 -0.37 19.39
N VAL A 80 -12.50 -1.42 18.65
CA VAL A 80 -12.97 -1.64 17.28
C VAL A 80 -13.87 -2.86 17.26
N PHE A 81 -15.03 -2.71 16.64
CA PHE A 81 -16.06 -3.74 16.53
C PHE A 81 -16.37 -3.97 15.05
N VAL A 82 -16.53 -5.20 14.65
CA VAL A 82 -16.91 -5.57 13.27
C VAL A 82 -18.24 -6.31 13.34
N GLN A 83 -19.25 -5.76 12.69
CA GLN A 83 -20.64 -6.26 12.78
C GLN A 83 -21.13 -6.41 14.24
N GLY A 84 -20.76 -5.44 15.10
CA GLY A 84 -21.10 -5.47 16.53
C GLY A 84 -20.20 -6.38 17.40
N GLU A 85 -19.36 -7.23 16.80
CA GLU A 85 -18.47 -8.13 17.52
C GLU A 85 -17.10 -7.48 17.79
N TYR A 86 -16.59 -7.63 19.00
CA TYR A 86 -15.31 -7.04 19.39
C TYR A 86 -14.13 -7.61 18.58
N HIS A 87 -13.34 -6.75 17.98
CA HIS A 87 -12.13 -7.10 17.27
C HIS A 87 -10.86 -6.80 18.06
N THR A 88 -10.66 -5.56 18.47
CA THR A 88 -9.41 -5.12 19.11
C THR A 88 -9.59 -3.83 19.89
N SER A 89 -8.62 -3.48 20.70
CA SER A 89 -8.51 -2.18 21.37
C SER A 89 -7.20 -1.52 20.96
N LEU A 90 -7.27 -0.55 20.06
CA LEU A 90 -6.10 0.15 19.53
C LEU A 90 -5.62 1.23 20.50
N VAL A 91 -4.38 1.10 20.97
CA VAL A 91 -3.66 2.21 21.60
C VAL A 91 -3.03 3.10 20.54
N PRO A 92 -2.62 4.34 20.85
CA PRO A 92 -1.85 5.17 19.93
C PRO A 92 -0.62 4.43 19.37
N GLY A 93 -0.41 4.47 18.08
CA GLY A 93 0.65 3.73 17.38
C GLY A 93 0.35 2.25 17.14
N GLY A 94 -0.87 1.78 17.43
CA GLY A 94 -1.28 0.40 17.21
C GLY A 94 -2.01 0.18 15.89
N TYR A 95 -1.85 -1.02 15.29
CA TYR A 95 -2.68 -1.50 14.20
C TYR A 95 -3.13 -2.94 14.46
N SER A 96 -4.21 -3.33 13.80
CA SER A 96 -4.68 -4.72 13.77
C SER A 96 -5.18 -5.08 12.37
N THR A 97 -5.17 -6.37 12.05
CA THR A 97 -5.63 -6.88 10.75
C THR A 97 -6.65 -7.99 10.94
N LEU A 98 -7.59 -8.06 9.99
CA LEU A 98 -8.65 -9.06 9.98
C LEU A 98 -8.96 -9.44 8.54
N CYS A 99 -9.07 -10.73 8.23
CA CYS A 99 -9.56 -11.21 6.94
C CYS A 99 -11.01 -11.65 7.05
N LEU A 100 -11.82 -11.22 6.08
CA LEU A 100 -13.26 -11.45 5.98
C LEU A 100 -13.61 -11.88 4.55
N SER A 101 -14.79 -12.47 4.38
CA SER A 101 -15.37 -12.63 3.04
C SER A 101 -15.68 -11.27 2.44
N PRO A 102 -15.57 -11.11 1.10
CA PRO A 102 -16.00 -9.89 0.41
C PRO A 102 -17.47 -9.57 0.67
N GLY A 103 -17.81 -8.30 0.71
CA GLY A 103 -19.18 -7.85 0.94
C GLY A 103 -19.26 -6.59 1.78
N ASN A 104 -20.48 -6.23 2.17
CA ASN A 104 -20.73 -5.10 3.05
C ASN A 104 -20.37 -5.45 4.50
N VAL A 105 -19.67 -4.55 5.17
CA VAL A 105 -19.34 -4.67 6.58
C VAL A 105 -19.55 -3.33 7.28
N GLU A 106 -20.03 -3.40 8.51
CA GLU A 106 -20.11 -2.26 9.41
C GLU A 106 -19.02 -2.40 10.47
N VAL A 107 -18.26 -1.32 10.67
CA VAL A 107 -17.18 -1.28 11.67
C VAL A 107 -17.46 -0.14 12.63
N GLY A 108 -17.52 -0.48 13.91
CA GLY A 108 -17.75 0.46 15.01
C GLY A 108 -16.47 0.85 15.73
N ALA A 109 -16.42 2.08 16.22
CA ALA A 109 -15.37 2.56 17.09
C ALA A 109 -15.94 3.08 18.42
N ARG A 110 -15.30 2.74 19.53
CA ARG A 110 -15.69 3.14 20.90
C ARG A 110 -14.48 3.53 21.71
N GLN A 111 -14.56 4.65 22.42
CA GLN A 111 -13.49 5.06 23.33
C GLN A 111 -13.56 4.29 24.64
N PHE A 112 -12.48 3.62 25.01
CA PHE A 112 -12.31 3.04 26.33
C PHE A 112 -11.48 3.96 27.24
N ARG A 113 -12.01 4.23 28.41
CA ARG A 113 -11.34 5.02 29.46
C ARG A 113 -11.40 4.26 30.78
N VAL A 114 -10.32 4.31 31.54
CA VAL A 114 -10.27 3.71 32.87
C VAL A 114 -11.37 4.30 33.74
N GLY A 115 -12.10 3.44 34.46
CA GLY A 115 -13.17 3.85 35.37
C GLY A 115 -14.48 4.32 34.70
N ARG A 116 -14.64 4.14 33.39
CA ARG A 116 -15.89 4.44 32.69
C ARG A 116 -16.41 3.24 31.93
N ASN A 117 -17.68 2.90 32.15
CA ASN A 117 -18.36 1.88 31.36
C ASN A 117 -18.72 2.46 29.99
N ALA A 118 -18.16 1.89 28.93
CA ALA A 118 -18.53 2.21 27.56
C ALA A 118 -19.80 1.44 27.17
N LYS A 119 -20.77 2.13 26.57
CA LYS A 119 -22.03 1.54 26.09
C LYS A 119 -22.03 1.44 24.57
N ASP A 120 -22.68 0.41 24.03
CA ASP A 120 -22.78 0.19 22.57
C ASP A 120 -23.43 1.38 21.85
N SER A 121 -24.37 2.06 22.52
CA SER A 121 -25.00 3.28 21.99
C SER A 121 -24.03 4.48 21.79
N GLN A 122 -22.78 4.33 22.22
CA GLN A 122 -21.72 5.34 22.03
C GLN A 122 -20.81 5.02 20.87
N ASP A 123 -21.05 3.94 20.14
CA ASP A 123 -20.25 3.56 18.97
C ASP A 123 -20.51 4.55 17.83
N THR A 124 -19.43 4.89 17.16
CA THR A 124 -19.50 5.51 15.83
C THR A 124 -19.38 4.42 14.78
N LEU A 125 -20.33 4.36 13.86
CA LEU A 125 -20.41 3.30 12.88
C LEU A 125 -19.94 3.78 11.51
N THR A 126 -19.16 2.95 10.84
CA THR A 126 -18.67 3.19 9.48
C THR A 126 -19.01 1.97 8.63
N ALA A 127 -19.86 2.16 7.64
CA ALA A 127 -20.18 1.12 6.66
C ALA A 127 -19.19 1.18 5.50
N LEU A 128 -18.71 0.03 5.06
CA LEU A 128 -17.81 -0.08 3.91
C LEU A 128 -18.07 -1.34 3.10
N GLN A 129 -17.70 -1.28 1.83
CA GLN A 129 -17.66 -2.42 0.93
C GLN A 129 -16.27 -3.04 0.96
N LEU A 130 -16.17 -4.34 1.18
CA LEU A 130 -14.94 -5.11 1.11
C LEU A 130 -14.86 -5.83 -0.25
N PRO A 131 -14.07 -5.33 -1.23
CA PRO A 131 -13.85 -6.05 -2.48
C PRO A 131 -12.92 -7.24 -2.28
N GLY A 132 -13.13 -8.33 -3.02
CA GLY A 132 -12.24 -9.49 -2.98
C GLY A 132 -10.80 -9.16 -3.42
N SER A 133 -9.83 -9.88 -2.91
CA SER A 133 -8.38 -9.71 -3.14
C SER A 133 -7.79 -8.39 -2.69
N GLN A 134 -8.55 -7.51 -2.05
CA GLN A 134 -8.12 -6.17 -1.68
C GLN A 134 -7.95 -6.00 -0.18
N THR A 135 -7.10 -5.03 0.17
CA THR A 135 -6.96 -4.55 1.55
C THR A 135 -7.64 -3.19 1.67
N GLN A 136 -8.54 -3.08 2.64
CA GLN A 136 -9.17 -1.83 3.04
C GLN A 136 -8.50 -1.32 4.32
N TYR A 137 -8.29 -0.02 4.38
CA TYR A 137 -7.61 0.62 5.49
C TYR A 137 -8.55 1.60 6.19
N LEU A 138 -8.64 1.49 7.50
CA LEU A 138 -9.40 2.41 8.35
C LEU A 138 -8.47 3.05 9.38
N ALA A 139 -8.38 4.36 9.33
CA ALA A 139 -7.70 5.13 10.37
C ALA A 139 -8.68 5.50 11.49
N VAL A 140 -8.25 5.36 12.72
CA VAL A 140 -8.95 5.96 13.87
C VAL A 140 -8.62 7.44 13.90
N THR A 141 -9.64 8.28 13.74
CA THR A 141 -9.58 9.73 13.89
C THR A 141 -10.48 10.16 15.06
N GLU A 142 -10.38 11.42 15.46
CA GLU A 142 -11.25 11.99 16.47
C GLU A 142 -12.20 13.01 15.86
N GLU A 143 -13.48 12.90 16.17
CA GLU A 143 -14.50 13.89 15.80
C GLU A 143 -15.39 14.18 17.01
N SER A 144 -15.42 15.43 17.42
CA SER A 144 -16.23 15.88 18.56
C SER A 144 -15.98 15.06 19.85
N GLY A 145 -14.72 14.71 20.13
CA GLY A 145 -14.34 13.93 21.30
C GLY A 145 -14.66 12.44 21.24
N ARG A 146 -15.01 11.91 20.06
CA ARG A 146 -15.31 10.50 19.81
C ARG A 146 -14.38 9.91 18.75
N PRO A 147 -13.98 8.64 18.87
CA PRO A 147 -13.25 7.96 17.82
C PRO A 147 -14.18 7.69 16.64
N VAL A 148 -13.68 7.93 15.44
CA VAL A 148 -14.34 7.60 14.17
C VAL A 148 -13.36 6.80 13.31
N LEU A 149 -13.87 5.81 12.58
CA LEU A 149 -13.08 5.05 11.62
C LEU A 149 -13.28 5.66 10.22
N ARG A 150 -12.18 6.19 9.66
CA ARG A 150 -12.18 6.79 8.32
C ARG A 150 -11.49 5.88 7.31
N PRO A 151 -12.16 5.54 6.20
CA PRO A 151 -11.50 4.88 5.07
C PRO A 151 -10.35 5.75 4.55
N VAL A 152 -9.19 5.15 4.33
CA VAL A 152 -7.98 5.82 3.85
C VAL A 152 -7.48 5.12 2.60
N PRO A 153 -7.10 5.87 1.53
CA PRO A 153 -6.48 5.29 0.35
C PRO A 153 -5.18 4.55 0.71
N ALA A 154 -4.92 3.43 0.02
CA ALA A 154 -3.78 2.55 0.33
C ALA A 154 -2.44 3.29 0.38
N ALA A 155 -2.18 4.21 -0.56
CA ALA A 155 -0.93 4.96 -0.60
C ALA A 155 -0.70 5.79 0.67
N GLN A 156 -1.73 6.47 1.18
CA GLN A 156 -1.68 7.23 2.43
C GLN A 156 -1.57 6.31 3.63
N ALA A 157 -2.42 5.28 3.69
CA ALA A 157 -2.43 4.33 4.80
C ALA A 157 -1.08 3.64 5.00
N LEU A 158 -0.40 3.27 3.91
CA LEU A 158 0.94 2.67 3.98
C LEU A 158 2.00 3.64 4.52
N GLN A 159 1.85 4.94 4.33
CA GLN A 159 2.71 5.95 4.95
C GLN A 159 2.45 6.06 6.45
N ASP A 160 1.18 6.15 6.83
CA ASP A 160 0.76 6.28 8.23
C ASP A 160 1.17 5.05 9.05
N LEU A 161 1.05 3.87 8.46
CA LEU A 161 1.35 2.58 9.11
C LEU A 161 2.84 2.35 9.37
N ARG A 162 3.77 3.05 8.72
CA ARG A 162 5.22 2.85 8.89
C ARG A 162 5.68 2.93 10.34
N ASN A 163 5.02 3.77 11.13
CA ASN A 163 5.35 4.00 12.53
C ASN A 163 4.38 3.30 13.49
N THR A 164 3.58 2.35 13.00
CA THR A 164 2.65 1.60 13.83
C THR A 164 3.15 0.19 14.11
N ARG A 165 2.68 -0.40 15.20
CA ARG A 165 3.02 -1.75 15.66
C ARG A 165 1.77 -2.57 15.88
N LEU A 166 1.89 -3.89 15.66
CA LEU A 166 0.78 -4.81 15.81
C LEU A 166 0.22 -4.79 17.25
N GLN A 167 -1.09 -4.63 17.39
CA GLN A 167 -1.78 -4.74 18.67
C GLN A 167 -1.87 -6.22 19.08
N ILE A 168 -1.21 -6.61 20.19
CA ILE A 168 -1.08 -8.03 20.57
C ILE A 168 -1.78 -8.42 21.85
N HIS A 169 -2.23 -7.48 22.67
CA HIS A 169 -2.83 -7.78 23.99
C HIS A 169 -4.33 -8.08 23.92
N THR A 170 -4.94 -8.08 22.74
CA THR A 170 -6.37 -8.30 22.56
C THR A 170 -6.62 -9.49 21.64
N VAL A 171 -7.71 -10.21 21.91
CA VAL A 171 -8.16 -11.33 21.10
C VAL A 171 -9.46 -10.97 20.41
N SER A 172 -9.51 -11.09 19.10
CA SER A 172 -10.72 -10.85 18.30
C SER A 172 -11.80 -11.91 18.63
N ARG A 173 -13.04 -11.45 18.75
CA ARG A 173 -14.24 -12.29 18.92
C ARG A 173 -15.12 -12.28 17.68
N VAL A 174 -14.60 -11.75 16.57
CA VAL A 174 -15.35 -11.69 15.29
C VAL A 174 -15.49 -13.09 14.73
N THR A 175 -16.69 -13.60 14.73
CA THR A 175 -17.00 -14.98 14.34
C THR A 175 -16.79 -15.24 12.84
N ARG A 176 -16.93 -14.20 12.02
CA ARG A 176 -16.68 -14.24 10.57
C ARG A 176 -15.21 -14.08 10.18
N ALA A 177 -14.33 -13.87 11.16
CA ALA A 177 -12.90 -13.75 10.93
C ALA A 177 -12.34 -15.05 10.33
N GLN A 178 -11.48 -14.88 9.33
CA GLN A 178 -10.80 -15.97 8.65
C GLN A 178 -9.28 -15.80 8.80
N ASN A 179 -8.56 -16.90 8.71
CA ASN A 179 -7.12 -16.81 8.51
C ASN A 179 -6.84 -16.19 7.15
N CYS A 180 -5.99 -15.16 7.14
CA CYS A 180 -5.59 -14.53 5.89
C CYS A 180 -4.77 -15.50 5.05
N VAL A 181 -5.30 -15.90 3.91
CA VAL A 181 -4.62 -16.81 2.97
C VAL A 181 -4.02 -15.95 1.84
N ALA A 182 -2.71 -16.06 1.66
CA ALA A 182 -2.07 -15.43 0.52
C ALA A 182 -2.67 -15.98 -0.78
N GLY A 183 -3.10 -15.08 -1.66
CA GLY A 183 -3.48 -15.46 -3.01
C GLY A 183 -2.28 -16.00 -3.78
N ALA A 184 -2.52 -16.79 -4.81
CA ALA A 184 -1.48 -17.03 -5.80
C ALA A 184 -0.92 -15.68 -6.22
N PRO A 185 0.41 -15.54 -6.38
CA PRO A 185 0.97 -14.31 -6.89
C PRO A 185 0.18 -13.97 -8.15
N ALA A 186 -0.40 -12.76 -8.21
CA ALA A 186 -1.03 -12.28 -9.42
C ALA A 186 0.03 -12.46 -10.49
N VAL A 187 -0.22 -13.37 -11.44
CA VAL A 187 0.60 -13.44 -12.64
C VAL A 187 0.53 -12.02 -13.15
N ALA A 188 1.63 -11.29 -13.05
CA ALA A 188 1.69 -9.95 -13.58
C ALA A 188 1.28 -10.11 -15.04
N VAL A 189 0.05 -9.71 -15.37
CA VAL A 189 -0.35 -9.58 -16.76
C VAL A 189 0.62 -8.54 -17.28
N ALA A 190 1.60 -9.02 -18.05
CA ALA A 190 2.55 -8.12 -18.67
C ALA A 190 1.72 -7.03 -19.35
N PRO A 191 2.04 -5.76 -19.18
CA PRO A 191 1.32 -4.69 -19.86
C PRO A 191 1.25 -5.09 -21.34
N PRO A 192 0.09 -4.91 -22.01
CA PRO A 192 -0.04 -5.29 -23.41
C PRO A 192 1.18 -4.76 -24.16
N ALA A 193 1.88 -5.64 -24.84
CA ALA A 193 3.08 -5.27 -25.57
C ALA A 193 2.74 -4.06 -26.44
N ALA A 194 3.55 -3.01 -26.37
CA ALA A 194 3.33 -1.83 -27.19
C ALA A 194 3.19 -2.25 -28.66
N PRO A 195 2.24 -1.68 -29.42
CA PRO A 195 2.07 -2.02 -30.83
C PRO A 195 3.40 -1.89 -31.56
N GLN A 196 3.83 -2.93 -32.22
CA GLN A 196 5.01 -2.87 -33.09
C GLN A 196 4.63 -2.13 -34.36
N GLN A 197 5.44 -1.15 -34.76
CA GLN A 197 5.18 -0.31 -35.92
C GLN A 197 6.19 -0.63 -37.00
N PHE A 198 5.69 -0.90 -38.21
CA PHE A 198 6.48 -1.13 -39.39
C PHE A 198 6.13 -0.04 -40.41
N SER A 199 7.14 0.58 -40.98
CA SER A 199 6.95 1.58 -42.04
C SER A 199 7.46 1.04 -43.36
N LEU A 200 6.67 1.22 -44.41
CA LEU A 200 7.04 0.95 -45.78
C LEU A 200 6.92 2.26 -46.59
N SER A 201 7.90 2.58 -47.42
CA SER A 201 7.83 3.78 -48.23
C SER A 201 6.86 3.59 -49.40
N GLY A 202 5.89 4.49 -49.51
CA GLY A 202 4.90 4.46 -50.59
C GLY A 202 5.54 4.54 -51.98
N ASP A 203 6.61 5.31 -52.14
CA ASP A 203 7.34 5.51 -53.40
C ASP A 203 8.00 4.23 -53.92
N THR A 204 8.29 3.30 -53.03
CA THR A 204 8.86 2.00 -53.39
C THR A 204 7.80 0.92 -53.59
N LEU A 205 6.63 1.09 -52.99
CA LEU A 205 5.54 0.12 -53.08
C LEU A 205 4.77 0.21 -54.40
N PHE A 206 4.43 1.40 -54.83
CA PHE A 206 3.57 1.63 -55.99
C PHE A 206 4.29 2.39 -57.11
N ALA A 207 3.92 2.10 -58.34
CA ALA A 207 4.29 2.92 -59.48
C ALA A 207 3.61 4.30 -59.39
N PHE A 208 4.22 5.32 -59.96
CA PHE A 208 3.69 6.68 -59.95
C PHE A 208 2.21 6.73 -60.36
N ASN A 209 1.40 7.45 -59.60
CA ASN A 209 -0.04 7.62 -59.76
C ASN A 209 -0.84 6.30 -59.79
N LYS A 210 -0.39 5.29 -59.02
CA LYS A 210 -1.06 4.01 -58.83
C LYS A 210 -1.24 3.72 -57.34
N SER A 211 -2.43 3.21 -56.98
CA SER A 211 -2.76 2.80 -55.61
C SER A 211 -3.41 1.41 -55.53
N ASP A 212 -3.57 0.77 -56.65
CA ASP A 212 -4.21 -0.53 -56.77
C ASP A 212 -3.17 -1.68 -56.83
N ARG A 213 -3.66 -2.92 -56.72
CA ARG A 213 -2.81 -4.12 -56.78
C ARG A 213 -1.98 -4.20 -58.05
N GLY A 214 -2.49 -3.70 -59.18
CA GLY A 214 -1.79 -3.70 -60.47
C GLY A 214 -0.67 -2.66 -60.55
N GLY A 215 -0.70 -1.68 -59.65
CA GLY A 215 0.32 -0.64 -59.52
C GLY A 215 1.48 -1.00 -58.62
N LEU A 216 1.44 -2.15 -57.91
CA LEU A 216 2.56 -2.60 -57.09
C LEU A 216 3.80 -2.87 -57.95
N THR A 217 4.93 -2.30 -57.56
CA THR A 217 6.22 -2.56 -58.17
C THR A 217 6.76 -3.94 -57.75
N SER A 218 7.67 -4.52 -58.51
CA SER A 218 8.36 -5.76 -58.11
C SER A 218 9.13 -5.57 -56.79
N GLY A 219 9.74 -4.41 -56.58
CA GLY A 219 10.40 -4.06 -55.33
C GLY A 219 9.41 -3.92 -54.14
N GLY A 220 8.23 -3.34 -54.42
CA GLY A 220 7.15 -3.23 -53.45
C GLY A 220 6.61 -4.58 -53.00
N LEU A 221 6.39 -5.51 -53.95
CA LEU A 221 5.99 -6.88 -53.62
C LEU A 221 7.03 -7.59 -52.78
N ALA A 222 8.33 -7.50 -53.14
CA ALA A 222 9.41 -8.09 -52.36
C ALA A 222 9.48 -7.50 -50.91
N SER A 223 9.26 -6.20 -50.76
CA SER A 223 9.23 -5.54 -49.45
C SER A 223 8.07 -6.02 -48.57
N LEU A 224 6.88 -6.22 -49.16
CA LEU A 224 5.71 -6.78 -48.48
C LEU A 224 5.94 -8.24 -48.09
N ASP A 225 6.51 -9.07 -48.96
CA ASP A 225 6.81 -10.47 -48.68
C ASP A 225 7.85 -10.61 -47.57
N ASN A 226 8.87 -9.75 -47.55
CA ASN A 226 9.85 -9.69 -46.45
C ASN A 226 9.20 -9.28 -45.11
N LEU A 227 8.35 -8.26 -45.11
CA LEU A 227 7.61 -7.85 -43.91
C LEU A 227 6.71 -8.98 -43.43
N MET A 228 5.96 -9.64 -44.31
CA MET A 228 5.08 -10.74 -43.92
C MET A 228 5.85 -11.94 -43.37
N SER A 229 6.99 -12.24 -43.95
CA SER A 229 7.88 -13.31 -43.49
C SER A 229 8.45 -12.99 -42.10
N ARG A 230 8.87 -11.76 -41.88
CA ARG A 230 9.34 -11.27 -40.60
C ARG A 230 8.24 -11.35 -39.53
N ILE A 231 7.04 -10.86 -39.83
CA ILE A 231 5.89 -10.93 -38.92
C ILE A 231 5.57 -12.38 -38.55
N ARG A 232 5.54 -13.31 -39.51
CA ARG A 232 5.26 -14.73 -39.23
C ARG A 232 6.33 -15.41 -38.39
N ASN A 233 7.58 -15.00 -38.54
CA ASN A 233 8.71 -15.58 -37.78
C ASN A 233 8.84 -14.99 -36.37
N GLU A 234 8.52 -13.69 -36.19
CA GLU A 234 8.69 -12.99 -34.92
C GLU A 234 7.46 -13.12 -34.00
N TYR A 235 6.26 -13.33 -34.58
CA TYR A 235 5.01 -13.34 -33.82
C TYR A 235 4.23 -14.64 -33.99
N SER A 236 4.10 -15.38 -32.89
CA SER A 236 3.29 -16.62 -32.88
C SER A 236 1.78 -16.35 -32.92
N ARG A 237 1.36 -15.14 -32.57
CA ARG A 237 -0.03 -14.70 -32.54
C ARG A 237 -0.14 -13.22 -32.86
N ILE A 238 -1.10 -12.86 -33.70
CA ILE A 238 -1.43 -11.47 -34.04
C ILE A 238 -2.88 -11.23 -33.69
N ASP A 239 -3.12 -10.32 -32.76
CA ASP A 239 -4.48 -10.00 -32.29
C ASP A 239 -5.14 -8.92 -33.16
N ARG A 240 -4.37 -7.97 -33.68
CA ARG A 240 -4.88 -6.88 -34.51
C ARG A 240 -3.77 -6.33 -35.43
N VAL A 241 -4.13 -5.98 -36.65
CA VAL A 241 -3.29 -5.21 -37.58
C VAL A 241 -4.02 -3.91 -37.89
N HIS A 242 -3.31 -2.79 -37.74
CA HIS A 242 -3.80 -1.47 -38.11
C HIS A 242 -2.90 -0.94 -39.24
N VAL A 243 -3.47 -0.67 -40.40
CA VAL A 243 -2.73 -0.15 -41.56
C VAL A 243 -3.10 1.32 -41.74
N VAL A 244 -2.10 2.18 -41.79
CA VAL A 244 -2.25 3.62 -42.05
C VAL A 244 -1.50 3.94 -43.33
N GLY A 245 -2.21 4.44 -44.34
CA GLY A 245 -1.61 4.98 -45.55
C GLY A 245 -1.50 6.50 -45.47
N HIS A 246 -0.42 7.05 -45.96
CA HIS A 246 -0.25 8.50 -46.11
C HIS A 246 -0.11 8.80 -47.61
N ALA A 247 -0.95 9.71 -48.10
CA ALA A 247 -0.84 10.23 -49.44
C ALA A 247 0.12 11.44 -49.49
N ASP A 248 0.76 11.69 -50.65
CA ASP A 248 1.54 12.90 -50.92
C ASP A 248 0.63 14.14 -50.81
N PRO A 249 1.06 15.25 -50.19
CA PRO A 249 0.32 16.50 -50.18
C PRO A 249 0.15 17.17 -51.56
N LEU A 250 0.82 16.63 -52.58
CA LEU A 250 0.66 17.11 -53.95
C LEU A 250 -0.60 16.51 -54.57
N GLY A 251 -1.59 17.37 -54.87
CA GLY A 251 -2.87 16.97 -55.46
C GLY A 251 -4.09 17.57 -54.79
N SER A 252 -5.27 17.26 -55.30
CA SER A 252 -6.53 17.64 -54.68
C SER A 252 -6.87 16.67 -53.54
N ALA A 253 -7.58 17.12 -52.53
CA ALA A 253 -8.05 16.24 -51.41
C ALA A 253 -8.83 15.02 -51.96
N ALA A 254 -9.64 15.19 -53.04
CA ALA A 254 -10.40 14.14 -53.64
C ALA A 254 -9.54 13.12 -54.44
N ALA A 255 -8.29 13.45 -54.79
CA ALA A 255 -7.37 12.52 -55.44
C ALA A 255 -6.51 11.77 -54.41
N ASN A 256 -6.51 12.23 -53.15
CA ASN A 256 -5.69 11.69 -52.03
C ASN A 256 -6.54 10.89 -51.01
N GLU A 257 -7.85 10.79 -51.22
CA GLU A 257 -8.76 9.87 -50.52
C GLU A 257 -8.83 8.53 -51.24
#